data_96f32b3347c9f62aafde663054c2ca5d
#
_entry.id   96f32b3347c9f62aafde663054c2ca5d
#
_cell.length_a   1.000
_cell.length_b   1.000
_cell.length_c   1.000
_cell.angle_alpha   90.00
_cell.angle_beta   90.00
_cell.angle_gamma   90.00
#
_symmetry.space_group_name_H-M   'P 1'
#
loop_
_entity.id
_entity.type
_entity.pdbx_description
1 polymer ?
#
loop_
_entity_poly.entity_id
_entity_poly.type
_entity_poly.pdbx_seq_one_letter_code
_entity_poly.pdbx_strand_id
1 'polypeptide(L)'
;TKVMTLLVAAEKLNNESLGQKIEISIEATDYSFKNDCSAAGFLVGEQVTVEDLLNGIILPSGAEAAYQAAIMTSGTLEQFVDDMNKKVQELGISQTTHFSNPVGIFDENNYSTACDMAVILHAAMENEICKKVLSARNYTTSCTQQHPQGITFSSKFLNRIDRKFGKGKVVGAKTGYVN
;
A
#
# COMPACT_ATOMS: atom_id res chain seq x y z
N THR A 1 -7.68 -3.17 2.97
CA THR A 1 -6.46 -4.00 2.98
C THR A 1 -5.21 -3.17 2.74
N LYS A 2 -4.99 -2.52 1.59
CA LYS A 2 -3.71 -1.84 1.25
C LYS A 2 -3.25 -0.75 2.23
N VAL A 3 -4.12 -0.13 3.03
CA VAL A 3 -3.71 0.78 4.12
C VAL A 3 -3.01 0.00 5.23
N MET A 4 -3.53 -1.17 5.61
CA MET A 4 -2.87 -2.07 6.56
C MET A 4 -1.54 -2.60 5.99
N THR A 5 -1.52 -2.96 4.71
CA THR A 5 -0.28 -3.37 4.04
C THR A 5 0.80 -2.30 4.09
N LEU A 6 0.43 -1.03 3.80
CA LEU A 6 1.35 0.10 3.92
C LEU A 6 1.84 0.26 5.37
N LEU A 7 0.93 0.19 6.36
CA LEU A 7 1.27 0.36 7.78
C LEU A 7 2.26 -0.70 8.26
N VAL A 8 1.95 -1.98 8.02
CA VAL A 8 2.82 -3.10 8.44
C VAL A 8 4.18 -3.04 7.74
N ALA A 9 4.23 -2.72 6.45
CA ALA A 9 5.50 -2.56 5.75
C ALA A 9 6.29 -1.37 6.29
N ALA A 10 5.65 -0.21 6.50
CA ALA A 10 6.30 1.00 6.97
C ALA A 10 6.87 0.88 8.39
N GLU A 11 6.23 0.12 9.28
CA GLU A 11 6.73 -0.13 10.64
C GLU A 11 8.02 -0.94 10.68
N LYS A 12 8.32 -1.68 9.61
CA LYS A 12 9.58 -2.45 9.45
C LYS A 12 10.68 -1.66 8.73
N LEU A 13 10.39 -0.43 8.34
CA LEU A 13 11.28 0.43 7.57
C LEU A 13 11.69 1.66 8.39
N ASN A 14 12.77 2.30 7.96
CA ASN A 14 13.19 3.61 8.42
C ASN A 14 13.41 4.54 7.21
N ASN A 15 13.70 5.80 7.46
CA ASN A 15 13.88 6.77 6.38
C ASN A 15 15.08 6.44 5.46
N GLU A 16 16.11 5.78 5.97
CA GLU A 16 17.28 5.36 5.18
C GLU A 16 16.92 4.21 4.22
N SER A 17 15.95 3.37 4.61
CA SER A 17 15.47 2.26 3.78
C SER A 17 14.74 2.75 2.52
N LEU A 18 14.14 3.95 2.55
CA LEU A 18 13.28 4.43 1.46
C LEU A 18 14.02 4.59 0.12
N GLY A 19 15.31 4.93 0.17
CA GLY A 19 16.16 5.05 -1.02
C GLY A 19 16.76 3.73 -1.52
N GLN A 20 16.60 2.64 -0.79
CA GLN A 20 17.12 1.34 -1.22
C GLN A 20 16.37 0.84 -2.45
N LYS A 21 17.12 0.26 -3.38
CA LYS A 21 16.54 -0.34 -4.59
C LYS A 21 16.20 -1.79 -4.34
N ILE A 22 15.05 -2.18 -4.86
CA ILE A 22 14.57 -3.55 -4.88
C ILE A 22 14.17 -3.92 -6.29
N GLU A 23 14.32 -5.19 -6.62
CA GLU A 23 13.90 -5.74 -7.90
C GLU A 23 12.44 -6.22 -7.81
N ILE A 24 11.64 -5.87 -8.80
CA ILE A 24 10.28 -6.38 -8.92
C ILE A 24 10.33 -7.81 -9.45
N SER A 25 9.85 -8.74 -8.64
CA SER A 25 9.85 -10.16 -8.97
C SER A 25 8.77 -10.51 -9.99
N ILE A 26 8.99 -11.61 -10.72
CA ILE A 26 7.99 -12.16 -11.64
C ILE A 26 6.74 -12.61 -10.90
N GLU A 27 6.89 -13.13 -9.68
CA GLU A 27 5.78 -13.57 -8.84
C GLU A 27 4.84 -12.42 -8.50
N ALA A 28 5.38 -11.22 -8.24
CA ALA A 28 4.59 -10.03 -7.93
C ALA A 28 3.74 -9.59 -9.12
N THR A 29 4.33 -9.54 -10.31
CA THR A 29 3.60 -9.16 -11.54
C THR A 29 2.61 -10.23 -11.96
N ASP A 30 2.99 -11.50 -11.89
CA ASP A 30 2.12 -12.64 -12.16
C ASP A 30 0.93 -12.71 -11.23
N TYR A 31 1.14 -12.46 -9.93
CA TYR A 31 0.05 -12.41 -8.95
C TYR A 31 -0.96 -11.32 -9.30
N SER A 32 -0.48 -10.13 -9.66
CA SER A 32 -1.35 -9.02 -10.06
C SER A 32 -2.14 -9.36 -11.32
N PHE A 33 -1.50 -9.92 -12.33
CA PHE A 33 -2.12 -10.29 -13.61
C PHE A 33 -3.14 -11.43 -13.46
N LYS A 34 -2.78 -12.52 -12.78
CA LYS A 34 -3.65 -13.70 -12.60
C LYS A 34 -4.92 -13.40 -11.81
N ASN A 35 -4.90 -12.39 -10.94
CA ASN A 35 -6.04 -11.97 -10.13
C ASN A 35 -6.77 -10.73 -10.67
N ASP A 36 -6.47 -10.30 -11.90
CA ASP A 36 -7.09 -9.13 -12.56
C ASP A 36 -7.05 -7.87 -11.66
N CYS A 37 -5.92 -7.64 -11.01
CA CYS A 37 -5.76 -6.55 -10.06
C CYS A 37 -5.31 -5.24 -10.74
N SER A 38 -5.59 -4.11 -10.07
CA SER A 38 -4.95 -2.85 -10.43
C SER A 38 -3.43 -2.94 -10.24
N ALA A 39 -2.66 -2.46 -11.22
CA ALA A 39 -1.21 -2.44 -11.18
C ALA A 39 -0.68 -1.00 -11.10
N ALA A 40 0.51 -0.84 -10.51
CA ALA A 40 1.28 0.41 -10.56
C ALA A 40 1.96 0.58 -11.92
N GLY A 41 2.26 -0.53 -12.59
CA GLY A 41 2.92 -0.58 -13.89
C GLY A 41 4.40 -0.91 -13.80
N PHE A 42 4.86 -1.37 -12.66
CA PHE A 42 6.22 -1.89 -12.51
C PHE A 42 6.41 -3.18 -13.30
N LEU A 43 7.55 -3.30 -13.97
CA LEU A 43 7.87 -4.44 -14.82
C LEU A 43 8.78 -5.44 -14.09
N VAL A 44 8.76 -6.70 -14.54
CA VAL A 44 9.65 -7.75 -14.04
C VAL A 44 11.11 -7.33 -14.17
N GLY A 45 11.89 -7.51 -13.11
CA GLY A 45 13.30 -7.15 -13.06
C GLY A 45 13.57 -5.64 -12.93
N GLU A 46 12.53 -4.82 -12.82
CA GLU A 46 12.69 -3.38 -12.65
C GLU A 46 13.24 -3.06 -11.25
N GLN A 47 14.26 -2.21 -11.21
CA GLN A 47 14.90 -1.74 -9.98
C GLN A 47 14.23 -0.45 -9.50
N VAL A 48 13.29 -0.55 -8.60
CA VAL A 48 12.56 0.58 -8.02
C VAL A 48 13.05 0.86 -6.59
N THR A 49 12.87 2.09 -6.11
CA THR A 49 13.13 2.39 -4.70
C THR A 49 11.99 1.88 -3.81
N VAL A 50 12.28 1.66 -2.53
CA VAL A 50 11.25 1.33 -1.55
C VAL A 50 10.17 2.44 -1.50
N GLU A 51 10.57 3.70 -1.62
CA GLU A 51 9.62 4.82 -1.68
C GLU A 51 8.70 4.74 -2.91
N ASP A 52 9.24 4.39 -4.08
CA ASP A 52 8.45 4.15 -5.31
C ASP A 52 7.42 3.04 -5.09
N LEU A 53 7.86 1.95 -4.44
CA LEU A 53 7.00 0.81 -4.14
C LEU A 53 5.84 1.19 -3.23
N LEU A 54 6.11 1.89 -2.12
CA LEU A 54 5.07 2.30 -1.17
C LEU A 54 4.04 3.27 -1.81
N ASN A 55 4.51 4.21 -2.64
CA ASN A 55 3.62 5.07 -3.42
C ASN A 55 2.82 4.27 -4.45
N GLY A 56 3.42 3.25 -5.08
CA GLY A 56 2.77 2.31 -5.98
C GLY A 56 1.64 1.50 -5.33
N ILE A 57 1.74 1.17 -4.05
CA ILE A 57 0.66 0.51 -3.29
C ILE A 57 -0.58 1.41 -3.20
N ILE A 58 -0.40 2.70 -2.93
CA ILE A 58 -1.50 3.59 -2.52
C ILE A 58 -2.10 4.36 -3.68
N LEU A 59 -1.30 5.06 -4.47
CA LEU A 59 -1.80 6.00 -5.48
C LEU A 59 -2.51 5.29 -6.65
N PRO A 60 -1.85 4.37 -7.38
CA PRO A 60 -2.49 3.58 -8.42
C PRO A 60 -3.20 2.32 -7.87
N SER A 61 -3.01 1.99 -6.58
CA SER A 61 -3.51 0.75 -5.96
C SER A 61 -2.83 -0.52 -6.50
N GLY A 62 -1.52 -0.46 -6.81
CA GLY A 62 -0.74 -1.54 -7.41
C GLY A 62 -0.71 -2.80 -6.55
N ALA A 63 -1.13 -3.92 -7.13
CA ALA A 63 -1.12 -5.21 -6.46
C ALA A 63 0.30 -5.81 -6.45
N GLU A 64 1.05 -5.68 -7.54
CA GLU A 64 2.45 -6.10 -7.62
C GLU A 64 3.31 -5.34 -6.61
N ALA A 65 3.01 -4.04 -6.41
CA ALA A 65 3.71 -3.24 -5.41
C ALA A 65 3.40 -3.72 -3.99
N ALA A 66 2.15 -4.06 -3.69
CA ALA A 66 1.75 -4.59 -2.39
C ALA A 66 2.34 -5.99 -2.13
N TYR A 67 2.33 -6.85 -3.14
CA TYR A 67 2.97 -8.17 -3.08
C TYR A 67 4.47 -8.05 -2.81
N GLN A 68 5.17 -7.25 -3.61
CA GLN A 68 6.61 -7.07 -3.49
C GLN A 68 7.00 -6.47 -2.13
N ALA A 69 6.23 -5.51 -1.60
CA ALA A 69 6.45 -4.96 -0.27
C ALA A 69 6.28 -6.02 0.83
N ALA A 70 5.29 -6.91 0.70
CA ALA A 70 5.07 -7.99 1.63
C ALA A 70 6.26 -8.96 1.67
N ILE A 71 6.74 -9.40 0.50
CA ILE A 71 7.91 -10.29 0.41
C ILE A 71 9.16 -9.60 0.94
N MET A 72 9.40 -8.35 0.56
CA MET A 72 10.57 -7.59 1.01
C MET A 72 10.64 -7.46 2.54
N THR A 73 9.50 -7.25 3.20
CA THR A 73 9.48 -6.95 4.64
C THR A 73 9.30 -8.17 5.54
N SER A 74 8.71 -9.26 5.03
CA SER A 74 8.40 -10.44 5.84
C SER A 74 8.88 -11.76 5.23
N GLY A 75 9.47 -11.74 4.04
CA GLY A 75 10.01 -12.92 3.37
C GLY A 75 8.97 -13.74 2.60
N THR A 76 7.78 -13.95 3.15
CA THR A 76 6.68 -14.67 2.48
C THR A 76 5.35 -13.93 2.64
N LEU A 77 4.36 -14.24 1.78
CA LEU A 77 3.01 -13.68 1.91
C LEU A 77 2.32 -14.14 3.19
N GLU A 78 2.49 -15.41 3.55
CA GLU A 78 1.93 -15.99 4.76
C GLU A 78 2.43 -15.25 6.01
N GLN A 79 3.74 -15.07 6.11
CA GLN A 79 4.33 -14.32 7.21
C GLN A 79 3.86 -12.88 7.26
N PHE A 80 3.69 -12.23 6.10
CA PHE A 80 3.17 -10.86 6.05
C PHE A 80 1.71 -10.78 6.49
N VAL A 81 0.88 -11.76 6.11
CA VAL A 81 -0.52 -11.87 6.57
C VAL A 81 -0.57 -12.09 8.08
N ASP A 82 0.31 -12.91 8.64
CA ASP A 82 0.44 -13.07 10.10
C ASP A 82 0.80 -11.74 10.77
N ASP A 83 1.73 -10.97 10.20
CA ASP A 83 2.10 -9.64 10.69
C ASP A 83 0.92 -8.65 10.61
N MET A 84 0.12 -8.70 9.52
CA MET A 84 -1.11 -7.89 9.41
C MET A 84 -2.11 -8.23 10.52
N ASN A 85 -2.35 -9.53 10.79
CA ASN A 85 -3.28 -9.96 11.81
C ASN A 85 -2.74 -9.74 13.24
N LYS A 86 -1.43 -9.78 13.43
CA LYS A 86 -0.81 -9.32 14.66
C LYS A 86 -1.07 -7.83 14.90
N LYS A 87 -0.93 -6.99 13.87
CA LYS A 87 -1.27 -5.56 13.94
C LYS A 87 -2.76 -5.34 14.25
N VAL A 88 -3.66 -6.15 13.70
CA VAL A 88 -5.10 -6.14 14.04
C VAL A 88 -5.31 -6.39 15.54
N GLN A 89 -4.57 -7.33 16.15
CA GLN A 89 -4.63 -7.59 17.60
C GLN A 89 -4.08 -6.41 18.40
N GLU A 90 -2.93 -5.85 18.01
CA GLU A 90 -2.31 -4.67 18.65
C GLU A 90 -3.25 -3.46 18.64
N LEU A 91 -4.04 -3.29 17.58
CA LEU A 91 -5.04 -2.22 17.45
C LEU A 91 -6.36 -2.52 18.19
N GLY A 92 -6.53 -3.72 18.76
CA GLY A 92 -7.71 -4.11 19.53
C GLY A 92 -8.97 -4.36 18.68
N ILE A 93 -8.81 -4.66 17.38
CA ILE A 93 -9.93 -4.83 16.43
C ILE A 93 -10.07 -6.27 15.89
N SER A 94 -9.44 -7.25 16.52
CA SER A 94 -9.39 -8.64 16.04
C SER A 94 -10.73 -9.40 16.08
N GLN A 95 -11.76 -8.86 16.74
CA GLN A 95 -13.09 -9.49 16.73
C GLN A 95 -13.87 -9.21 15.45
N THR A 96 -13.54 -8.15 14.72
CA THR A 96 -14.31 -7.64 13.58
C THR A 96 -13.47 -7.39 12.35
N THR A 97 -12.16 -7.63 12.42
CA THR A 97 -11.22 -7.46 11.30
C THR A 97 -10.25 -8.64 11.23
N HIS A 98 -10.09 -9.16 10.01
CA HIS A 98 -9.10 -10.17 9.66
C HIS A 98 -8.64 -9.96 8.21
N PHE A 99 -7.36 -10.18 7.95
CA PHE A 99 -6.76 -10.10 6.63
C PHE A 99 -6.26 -11.48 6.19
N SER A 100 -6.56 -11.86 4.95
CA SER A 100 -6.09 -13.10 4.31
C SER A 100 -5.07 -12.88 3.21
N ASN A 101 -4.92 -11.63 2.76
CA ASN A 101 -3.93 -11.27 1.75
C ASN A 101 -3.55 -9.78 1.83
N PRO A 102 -2.36 -9.37 1.34
CA PRO A 102 -1.92 -7.98 1.41
C PRO A 102 -2.50 -7.08 0.32
N VAL A 103 -3.20 -7.64 -0.66
CA VAL A 103 -3.63 -6.93 -1.86
C VAL A 103 -5.08 -6.46 -1.77
N GLY A 104 -5.92 -7.19 -1.04
CA GLY A 104 -7.35 -6.91 -0.91
C GLY A 104 -8.18 -7.50 -2.04
N ILE A 105 -7.75 -8.61 -2.64
CA ILE A 105 -8.61 -9.45 -3.46
C ILE A 105 -9.65 -10.12 -2.57
N PHE A 106 -10.78 -10.47 -3.18
CA PHE A 106 -11.86 -11.11 -2.46
C PHE A 106 -11.43 -12.44 -1.83
N ASP A 107 -11.74 -12.57 -0.57
CA ASP A 107 -11.63 -13.79 0.22
C ASP A 107 -12.60 -13.66 1.40
N GLU A 108 -13.35 -14.72 1.71
CA GLU A 108 -14.33 -14.71 2.80
C GLU A 108 -13.70 -14.40 4.17
N ASN A 109 -12.40 -14.72 4.32
CA ASN A 109 -11.64 -14.43 5.53
C ASN A 109 -10.97 -13.04 5.51
N ASN A 110 -11.19 -12.23 4.46
CA ASN A 110 -10.65 -10.88 4.35
C ASN A 110 -11.78 -9.85 4.61
N TYR A 111 -12.02 -9.53 5.87
CA TYR A 111 -13.13 -8.68 6.29
C TYR A 111 -12.71 -7.61 7.30
N SER A 112 -13.48 -6.53 7.36
CA SER A 112 -13.31 -5.44 8.33
C SER A 112 -14.61 -4.65 8.45
N THR A 113 -14.66 -3.72 9.40
CA THR A 113 -15.73 -2.73 9.54
C THR A 113 -15.24 -1.33 9.16
N ALA A 114 -16.18 -0.42 8.89
CA ALA A 114 -15.84 0.98 8.66
C ALA A 114 -15.16 1.63 9.88
N CYS A 115 -15.56 1.24 11.09
CA CYS A 115 -14.94 1.72 12.33
C CYS A 115 -13.51 1.23 12.45
N ASP A 116 -13.24 -0.06 12.20
CA ASP A 116 -11.91 -0.62 12.26
C ASP A 116 -10.99 -0.04 11.20
N MET A 117 -11.53 0.21 9.99
CA MET A 117 -10.78 0.89 8.94
C MET A 117 -10.41 2.33 9.33
N ALA A 118 -11.23 3.02 10.13
CA ALA A 118 -10.87 4.32 10.69
C ALA A 118 -9.73 4.21 11.73
N VAL A 119 -9.74 3.17 12.57
CA VAL A 119 -8.64 2.88 13.52
C VAL A 119 -7.34 2.58 12.76
N ILE A 120 -7.39 1.73 11.74
CA ILE A 120 -6.22 1.41 10.91
C ILE A 120 -5.69 2.66 10.20
N LEU A 121 -6.57 3.49 9.64
CA LEU A 121 -6.17 4.72 8.97
C LEU A 121 -5.57 5.73 9.95
N HIS A 122 -6.12 5.83 11.16
CA HIS A 122 -5.55 6.67 12.22
C HIS A 122 -4.14 6.23 12.57
N ALA A 123 -3.93 4.93 12.85
CA ALA A 123 -2.62 4.38 13.13
C ALA A 123 -1.62 4.63 11.99
N ALA A 124 -2.06 4.45 10.74
CA ALA A 124 -1.24 4.76 9.57
C ALA A 124 -0.88 6.26 9.48
N MET A 125 -1.77 7.17 9.86
CA MET A 125 -1.49 8.61 9.85
C MET A 125 -0.57 9.08 10.97
N GLU A 126 -0.38 8.30 12.03
CA GLU A 126 0.63 8.54 13.08
C GLU A 126 2.04 8.11 12.64
N ASN A 127 2.15 7.22 11.65
CA ASN A 127 3.43 6.82 11.06
C ASN A 127 3.84 7.81 9.96
N GLU A 128 5.02 8.43 10.07
CA GLU A 128 5.46 9.49 9.15
C GLU A 128 5.64 9.01 7.70
N ILE A 129 6.08 7.75 7.49
CA ILE A 129 6.20 7.16 6.14
C ILE A 129 4.81 6.99 5.54
N CYS A 130 3.88 6.39 6.28
CA CYS A 130 2.51 6.20 5.82
C CYS A 130 1.81 7.52 5.54
N LYS A 131 1.97 8.49 6.43
CA LYS A 131 1.41 9.83 6.29
C LYS A 131 1.89 10.53 5.02
N LYS A 132 3.19 10.46 4.72
CA LYS A 132 3.77 10.99 3.49
C LYS A 132 3.11 10.39 2.25
N VAL A 133 2.98 9.06 2.20
CA VAL A 133 2.39 8.33 1.08
C VAL A 133 0.88 8.59 0.96
N LEU A 134 0.12 8.51 2.06
CA LEU A 134 -1.33 8.70 2.06
C LEU A 134 -1.76 10.14 1.73
N SER A 135 -0.91 11.13 2.00
CA SER A 135 -1.17 12.55 1.72
C SER A 135 -0.69 13.00 0.35
N ALA A 136 0.04 12.17 -0.38
CA ALA A 136 0.54 12.49 -1.70
C ALA A 136 -0.61 12.67 -2.71
N ARG A 137 -0.59 13.77 -3.46
CA ARG A 137 -1.53 14.01 -4.57
C ARG A 137 -1.01 13.43 -5.87
N ASN A 138 0.27 13.63 -6.12
CA ASN A 138 0.99 13.08 -7.24
C ASN A 138 2.36 12.63 -6.74
N TYR A 139 2.91 11.63 -7.38
CA TYR A 139 4.24 11.11 -7.13
C TYR A 139 4.80 10.59 -8.45
N THR A 140 6.03 10.98 -8.78
CA THR A 140 6.76 10.42 -9.93
C THR A 140 7.88 9.55 -9.39
N THR A 141 7.93 8.31 -9.83
CA THR A 141 8.94 7.34 -9.40
C THR A 141 10.33 7.75 -9.89
N SER A 142 11.34 7.17 -9.30
CA SER A 142 12.71 7.25 -9.78
C SER A 142 12.81 6.75 -11.22
N CYS A 143 13.79 7.28 -11.97
CA CYS A 143 14.09 6.78 -13.31
C CYS A 143 14.69 5.37 -13.22
N THR A 144 14.19 4.48 -14.06
CA THR A 144 14.67 3.10 -14.21
C THR A 144 15.06 2.84 -15.66
N GLN A 145 15.66 1.69 -15.94
CA GLN A 145 15.93 1.30 -17.32
C GLN A 145 14.64 1.12 -18.13
N GLN A 146 13.61 0.56 -17.49
CA GLN A 146 12.29 0.28 -18.10
C GLN A 146 11.45 1.55 -18.21
N HIS A 147 11.58 2.47 -17.26
CA HIS A 147 10.88 3.76 -17.23
C HIS A 147 11.89 4.93 -17.06
N PRO A 148 12.55 5.37 -18.16
CA PRO A 148 13.60 6.39 -18.08
C PRO A 148 13.11 7.76 -17.57
N GLN A 149 11.81 8.03 -17.61
CA GLN A 149 11.19 9.25 -17.09
C GLN A 149 10.43 9.04 -15.78
N GLY A 150 10.51 7.83 -15.21
CA GLY A 150 9.68 7.39 -14.11
C GLY A 150 8.22 7.17 -14.52
N ILE A 151 7.41 6.71 -13.56
CA ILE A 151 5.96 6.57 -13.68
C ILE A 151 5.30 7.62 -12.79
N THR A 152 4.35 8.39 -13.32
CA THR A 152 3.62 9.38 -12.52
C THR A 152 2.30 8.79 -12.02
N PHE A 153 2.17 8.68 -10.71
CA PHE A 153 0.95 8.29 -10.01
C PHE A 153 0.17 9.52 -9.56
N SER A 154 -1.15 9.40 -9.56
CA SER A 154 -2.04 10.47 -9.08
C SER A 154 -3.11 9.93 -8.14
N SER A 155 -3.34 10.61 -7.05
CA SER A 155 -4.44 10.28 -6.14
C SER A 155 -5.79 10.63 -6.79
N LYS A 156 -6.57 9.60 -7.13
CA LYS A 156 -7.90 9.78 -7.76
C LYS A 156 -8.88 10.54 -6.85
N PHE A 157 -8.72 10.46 -5.53
CA PHE A 157 -9.58 11.12 -4.57
C PHE A 157 -9.07 12.53 -4.23
N LEU A 158 -7.82 12.67 -3.78
CA LEU A 158 -7.27 13.96 -3.33
C LEU A 158 -7.20 15.01 -4.43
N ASN A 159 -7.12 14.60 -5.70
CA ASN A 159 -7.12 15.51 -6.84
C ASN A 159 -8.52 16.00 -7.22
N ARG A 160 -9.59 15.37 -6.71
CA ARG A 160 -10.99 15.72 -6.99
C ARG A 160 -11.70 16.43 -5.82
N ILE A 161 -11.10 16.41 -4.62
CA ILE A 161 -11.70 16.98 -3.44
C ILE A 161 -10.93 18.24 -3.00
N ASP A 162 -11.65 19.29 -2.62
CA ASP A 162 -11.05 20.41 -1.93
C ASP A 162 -10.53 19.93 -0.55
N ARG A 163 -9.33 20.36 -0.18
CA ARG A 163 -8.68 19.98 1.09
C ARG A 163 -9.43 20.52 2.33
N LYS A 164 -10.29 21.51 2.15
CA LYS A 164 -11.06 22.10 3.24
C LYS A 164 -12.48 21.54 3.26
N PHE A 165 -12.88 20.98 4.38
CA PHE A 165 -14.24 20.56 4.64
C PHE A 165 -14.71 21.20 5.95
N GLY A 166 -15.49 22.28 5.85
CA GLY A 166 -15.85 23.07 7.00
C GLY A 166 -14.62 23.65 7.72
N LYS A 167 -14.44 23.31 8.99
CA LYS A 167 -13.25 23.66 9.78
C LYS A 167 -12.10 22.67 9.67
N GLY A 168 -12.31 21.52 9.02
CA GLY A 168 -11.33 20.47 8.79
C GLY A 168 -10.76 20.49 7.39
N LYS A 169 -9.73 19.66 7.15
CA LYS A 169 -9.20 19.39 5.80
C LYS A 169 -8.96 17.89 5.64
N VAL A 170 -9.13 17.38 4.42
CA VAL A 170 -8.71 16.03 4.06
C VAL A 170 -7.19 16.00 3.91
N VAL A 171 -6.52 15.21 4.74
CA VAL A 171 -5.04 15.15 4.80
C VAL A 171 -4.47 13.91 4.15
N GLY A 172 -5.26 12.87 3.92
CA GLY A 172 -4.84 11.64 3.26
C GLY A 172 -6.04 10.84 2.78
N ALA A 173 -5.85 9.95 1.82
CA ALA A 173 -6.91 9.10 1.31
C ALA A 173 -6.39 7.85 0.61
N LYS A 174 -7.24 6.80 0.59
CA LYS A 174 -7.11 5.62 -0.27
C LYS A 174 -8.48 5.25 -0.83
N THR A 175 -8.57 5.15 -2.14
CA THR A 175 -9.77 4.66 -2.81
C THR A 175 -9.80 3.13 -2.81
N GLY A 176 -11.01 2.55 -2.86
CA GLY A 176 -11.22 1.12 -3.01
C GLY A 176 -12.38 0.85 -3.97
N TYR A 177 -12.26 -0.21 -4.73
CA TYR A 177 -13.31 -0.76 -5.55
C TYR A 177 -13.09 -2.28 -5.66
N VAL A 178 -14.13 -3.04 -5.45
CA VAL A 178 -14.16 -4.50 -5.64
C VAL A 178 -15.42 -4.82 -6.42
N ASN A 179 -15.32 -5.68 -7.44
CA ASN A 179 -16.46 -6.22 -8.17
C ASN A 179 -17.20 -7.22 -7.31
#